data_280d5af40396a556a9c0063711374184
#
_entry.id   280d5af40396a556a9c0063711374184
#
_cell.length_a   1.000
_cell.length_b   1.000
_cell.length_c   1.000
_cell.angle_alpha   90.00
_cell.angle_beta   90.00
_cell.angle_gamma   90.00
#
_symmetry.space_group_name_H-M   'P 1'
#
loop_
_entity.id
_entity.type
_entity.pdbx_description
1 polymer ?
#
loop_
_entity_poly.entity_id
_entity_poly.type
_entity_poly.pdbx_seq_one_letter_code
_entity_poly.pdbx_strand_id
1 'polypeptide(L)'
;ELWTPEPRNILRGITREHTMELARRAGITVREKNIELYDVVNADEAFYTSTPACIYPCTKINGQPIGDGRIGTMTQKLIGDWSTDVGVDIVDQTRRYAQRAQHTTLSEGATMYRFGQKKT
;
A
#
# COMPACT_ATOMS: atom_id res chain seq x y z
N GLU A 1 11.33 1.30 -13.58
CA GLU A 1 10.24 2.27 -13.63
C GLU A 1 9.17 1.94 -12.61
N LEU A 2 8.57 2.96 -12.04
CA LEU A 2 7.38 2.86 -11.20
C LEU A 2 6.17 3.32 -11.99
N TRP A 3 5.16 2.47 -12.11
CA TRP A 3 3.90 2.79 -12.77
C TRP A 3 2.80 2.99 -11.74
N THR A 4 1.97 3.99 -11.95
CA THR A 4 0.82 4.29 -11.12
C THR A 4 -0.37 4.72 -12.00
N PRO A 5 -1.63 4.46 -11.60
CA PRO A 5 -2.79 4.85 -12.38
C PRO A 5 -2.86 6.35 -12.62
N GLU A 6 -3.48 6.73 -13.74
CA GLU A 6 -3.73 8.14 -14.05
C GLU A 6 -4.66 8.80 -13.01
N PRO A 7 -4.42 10.07 -12.65
CA PRO A 7 -5.18 10.75 -11.59
C PRO A 7 -6.69 10.85 -11.84
N ARG A 8 -7.11 10.83 -13.10
CA ARG A 8 -8.54 10.94 -13.45
C ARG A 8 -9.37 9.72 -13.06
N ASN A 9 -8.71 8.57 -12.86
CA ASN A 9 -9.37 7.28 -12.59
C ASN A 9 -9.27 6.84 -11.13
N ILE A 10 -8.65 7.66 -10.28
CA ILE A 10 -8.40 7.34 -8.87
C ILE A 10 -8.52 8.59 -8.00
N LEU A 11 -8.76 8.37 -6.71
CA LEU A 11 -8.60 9.44 -5.72
C LEU A 11 -7.12 9.84 -5.61
N ARG A 12 -6.85 11.14 -5.65
CA ARG A 12 -5.51 11.65 -5.40
C ARG A 12 -5.19 11.48 -3.92
N GLY A 13 -4.38 10.47 -3.61
CA GLY A 13 -3.91 10.24 -2.26
C GLY A 13 -2.63 11.00 -1.96
N ILE A 14 -2.53 11.64 -0.79
CA ILE A 14 -1.28 12.26 -0.30
C ILE A 14 -0.18 11.21 -0.22
N THR A 15 -0.50 10.01 0.23
CA THR A 15 0.42 8.87 0.32
C THR A 15 0.97 8.48 -1.05
N ARG A 16 0.13 8.46 -2.07
CA ARG A 16 0.54 8.18 -3.45
C ARG A 16 1.51 9.24 -3.97
N GLU A 17 1.20 10.51 -3.80
CA GLU A 17 2.04 11.62 -4.27
C GLU A 17 3.40 11.61 -3.57
N HIS A 18 3.44 11.39 -2.27
CA HIS A 18 4.69 11.30 -1.53
C HIS A 18 5.53 10.10 -1.97
N THR A 19 4.90 8.95 -2.23
CA THR A 19 5.60 7.77 -2.77
C THR A 19 6.22 8.06 -4.13
N MET A 20 5.52 8.76 -5.00
CA MET A 20 6.04 9.17 -6.32
C MET A 20 7.23 10.11 -6.17
N GLU A 21 7.19 11.03 -5.22
CA GLU A 21 8.30 11.95 -4.94
C GLU A 21 9.52 11.19 -4.42
N LEU A 22 9.33 10.26 -3.48
CA LEU A 22 10.42 9.40 -2.98
C LEU A 22 11.07 8.60 -4.11
N ALA A 23 10.26 8.03 -5.01
CA ALA A 23 10.76 7.30 -6.17
C ALA A 23 11.60 8.19 -7.08
N ARG A 24 11.14 9.40 -7.38
CA ARG A 24 11.90 10.38 -8.18
C ARG A 24 13.22 10.78 -7.51
N ARG A 25 13.21 11.02 -6.23
CA ARG A 25 14.43 11.31 -5.45
C ARG A 25 15.43 10.14 -5.48
N ALA A 26 14.93 8.92 -5.56
CA ALA A 26 15.76 7.71 -5.69
C ALA A 26 16.24 7.45 -7.13
N GLY A 27 15.93 8.33 -8.08
CA GLY A 27 16.31 8.15 -9.49
C GLY A 27 15.43 7.17 -10.25
N ILE A 28 14.28 6.79 -9.71
CA ILE A 28 13.33 5.87 -10.35
C ILE A 28 12.40 6.68 -11.26
N THR A 29 12.31 6.30 -12.54
CA THR A 29 11.36 6.91 -13.45
C THR A 29 9.94 6.56 -13.06
N VAL A 30 9.11 7.58 -12.85
CA VAL A 30 7.69 7.43 -12.48
C VAL A 30 6.81 7.74 -13.68
N ARG A 31 5.89 6.84 -14.01
CA ARG A 31 4.92 7.01 -15.08
C ARG A 31 3.49 6.90 -14.56
N GLU A 32 2.70 7.90 -14.83
CA GLU A 32 1.26 7.85 -14.65
C GLU A 32 0.63 7.34 -15.95
N LYS A 33 -0.02 6.20 -15.88
CA LYS A 33 -0.61 5.55 -17.05
C LYS A 33 -1.79 4.69 -16.67
N ASN A 34 -2.62 4.36 -17.64
CA ASN A 34 -3.67 3.38 -17.41
C ASN A 34 -3.03 2.00 -17.15
N ILE A 35 -3.38 1.40 -16.00
CA ILE A 35 -2.84 0.10 -15.57
C ILE A 35 -3.96 -0.93 -15.63
N GLU A 36 -3.69 -2.03 -16.31
CA GLU A 36 -4.57 -3.17 -16.40
C GLU A 36 -4.07 -4.34 -15.55
N LEU A 37 -4.93 -5.31 -15.28
CA LEU A 37 -4.55 -6.51 -14.53
C LEU A 37 -3.34 -7.23 -15.16
N TYR A 38 -3.26 -7.26 -16.48
CA TYR A 38 -2.12 -7.81 -17.21
C TYR A 38 -0.79 -7.16 -16.81
N ASP A 39 -0.76 -5.85 -16.66
CA ASP A 39 0.44 -5.12 -16.24
C ASP A 39 0.86 -5.52 -14.83
N VAL A 40 -0.09 -5.71 -13.93
CA VAL A 40 0.17 -6.07 -12.53
C VAL A 40 0.71 -7.50 -12.42
N VAL A 41 0.13 -8.46 -13.12
CA VAL A 41 0.58 -9.87 -13.07
C VAL A 41 1.94 -10.07 -13.72
N ASN A 42 2.36 -9.20 -14.62
CA ASN A 42 3.67 -9.22 -15.27
C ASN A 42 4.69 -8.27 -14.63
N ALA A 43 4.33 -7.56 -13.58
CA ALA A 43 5.25 -6.70 -12.86
C ALA A 43 6.28 -7.51 -12.06
N ASP A 44 7.45 -6.92 -11.85
CA ASP A 44 8.47 -7.50 -10.96
C ASP A 44 8.08 -7.33 -9.48
N GLU A 45 7.46 -6.21 -9.15
CA GLU A 45 7.00 -5.82 -7.82
C GLU A 45 5.68 -5.06 -7.91
N ALA A 46 4.87 -5.16 -6.87
CA ALA A 46 3.68 -4.33 -6.73
C ALA A 46 3.44 -3.95 -5.26
N PHE A 47 2.82 -2.81 -5.04
CA PHE A 47 2.40 -2.37 -3.71
C PHE A 47 1.18 -1.44 -3.79
N TYR A 48 0.50 -1.32 -2.67
CA TYR A 48 -0.57 -0.35 -2.46
C TYR A 48 -0.06 0.84 -1.66
N THR A 49 -0.66 1.99 -1.90
CA THR A 49 -0.50 3.16 -1.02
C THR A 49 -1.80 3.38 -0.26
N SER A 50 -1.70 3.60 1.04
CA SER A 50 -2.85 3.88 1.89
C SER A 50 -2.46 4.75 3.08
N THR A 51 -3.41 5.50 3.63
CA THR A 51 -3.14 6.40 4.75
C THR A 51 -2.58 5.68 5.98
N PRO A 52 -3.14 4.55 6.46
CA PRO A 52 -2.62 3.92 7.67
C PRO A 52 -1.27 3.23 7.49
N ALA A 53 -1.05 2.57 6.34
CA ALA A 53 0.10 1.72 6.12
C ALA A 53 1.21 2.36 5.28
N CYS A 54 0.94 3.52 4.69
CA CYS A 54 1.78 4.23 3.73
C CYS A 54 2.06 3.39 2.47
N ILE A 55 2.99 2.46 2.53
CA ILE A 55 3.27 1.50 1.47
C ILE A 55 2.99 0.09 1.99
N TYR A 56 2.14 -0.63 1.29
CA TYR A 56 1.79 -2.01 1.63
C TYR A 56 2.16 -2.94 0.47
N PRO A 57 3.14 -3.84 0.65
CA PRO A 57 3.56 -4.76 -0.42
C PRO A 57 2.42 -5.66 -0.90
N CYS A 58 2.36 -5.87 -2.21
CA CYS A 58 1.45 -6.82 -2.85
C CYS A 58 2.29 -7.90 -3.54
N THR A 59 2.30 -9.10 -2.97
CA THR A 59 3.13 -10.22 -3.46
C THR A 59 2.33 -11.25 -4.23
N LYS A 60 1.01 -11.19 -4.17
CA LYS A 60 0.06 -12.07 -4.85
C LYS A 60 -1.14 -11.31 -5.34
N ILE A 61 -1.66 -11.73 -6.48
CA ILE A 61 -2.95 -11.27 -6.99
C ILE A 61 -3.71 -12.46 -7.60
N ASN A 62 -4.98 -12.63 -7.21
CA ASN A 62 -5.81 -13.76 -7.65
C ASN A 62 -5.11 -15.13 -7.46
N GLY A 63 -4.39 -15.31 -6.35
CA GLY A 63 -3.67 -16.55 -6.05
C GLY A 63 -2.36 -16.73 -6.80
N GLN A 64 -1.99 -15.82 -7.71
CA GLN A 64 -0.74 -15.90 -8.46
C GLN A 64 0.32 -14.96 -7.87
N PRO A 65 1.58 -15.41 -7.72
CA PRO A 65 2.64 -14.56 -7.23
C PRO A 65 2.99 -13.47 -8.23
N ILE A 66 3.33 -12.29 -7.73
CA ILE A 66 3.90 -11.19 -8.51
C ILE A 66 5.43 -11.30 -8.38
N GLY A 67 6.13 -11.30 -9.52
CA GLY A 67 7.57 -11.55 -9.52
C GLY A 67 7.90 -12.91 -8.92
N ASP A 68 8.76 -12.93 -7.92
CA ASP A 68 9.13 -14.14 -7.17
C ASP A 68 8.21 -14.44 -5.97
N GLY A 69 7.15 -13.65 -5.80
CA GLY A 69 6.21 -13.78 -4.68
C GLY A 69 6.70 -13.21 -3.36
N ARG A 70 7.79 -12.46 -3.37
CA ARG A 70 8.40 -11.81 -2.21
C ARG A 70 8.33 -10.30 -2.35
N ILE A 71 8.54 -9.61 -1.22
CA ILE A 71 8.68 -8.14 -1.24
C ILE A 71 9.95 -7.78 -2.01
N GLY A 72 9.80 -7.00 -3.08
CA GLY A 72 10.92 -6.63 -3.94
C GLY A 72 11.82 -5.56 -3.32
N THR A 73 13.00 -5.41 -3.91
CA THR A 73 14.03 -4.49 -3.42
C THR A 73 13.64 -3.02 -3.54
N MET A 74 12.94 -2.66 -4.61
CA MET A 74 12.44 -1.29 -4.81
C MET A 74 11.37 -0.95 -3.77
N THR A 75 10.44 -1.85 -3.51
CA THR A 75 9.40 -1.68 -2.48
C THR A 75 10.02 -1.51 -1.11
N GLN A 76 11.00 -2.34 -0.75
CA GLN A 76 11.73 -2.22 0.51
C GLN A 76 12.46 -0.89 0.64
N LYS A 77 13.10 -0.43 -0.44
CA LYS A 77 13.77 0.87 -0.47
C LYS A 77 12.79 2.01 -0.22
N LEU A 78 11.66 2.03 -0.90
CA LEU A 78 10.65 3.08 -0.73
C LEU A 78 10.05 3.09 0.68
N ILE A 79 9.84 1.92 1.27
CA ILE A 79 9.40 1.80 2.67
C ILE A 79 10.45 2.40 3.61
N GLY A 80 11.73 2.10 3.40
CA GLY A 80 12.83 2.65 4.18
C GLY A 80 12.96 4.16 4.03
N ASP A 81 12.88 4.67 2.81
CA ASP A 81 12.93 6.10 2.52
C ASP A 81 11.74 6.84 3.15
N TRP A 82 10.57 6.25 3.11
CA TRP A 82 9.39 6.79 3.79
C TRP A 82 9.58 6.87 5.30
N SER A 83 10.07 5.78 5.91
CA SER A 83 10.34 5.73 7.35
C SER A 83 11.34 6.77 7.78
N THR A 84 12.38 7.01 6.98
CA THR A 84 13.39 8.05 7.23
C THR A 84 12.77 9.43 7.14
N ASP A 85 11.94 9.69 6.14
CA ASP A 85 11.31 11.00 5.90
C ASP A 85 10.39 11.42 7.05
N VAL A 86 9.62 10.49 7.60
CA VAL A 86 8.67 10.76 8.70
C VAL A 86 9.27 10.53 10.10
N GLY A 87 10.49 9.98 10.18
CA GLY A 87 11.15 9.69 11.44
C GLY A 87 10.53 8.55 12.25
N VAL A 88 9.77 7.67 11.62
CA VAL A 88 9.07 6.53 12.23
C VAL A 88 9.21 5.30 11.36
N ASP A 89 9.49 4.15 11.97
CA ASP A 89 9.42 2.87 11.25
C ASP A 89 7.96 2.54 10.93
N ILE A 90 7.58 2.73 9.66
CA ILE A 90 6.18 2.55 9.21
C ILE A 90 5.72 1.09 9.28
N VAL A 91 6.62 0.13 9.15
CA VAL A 91 6.29 -1.30 9.26
C VAL A 91 5.96 -1.65 10.70
N ASP A 92 6.79 -1.21 11.64
CA ASP A 92 6.55 -1.42 13.08
C ASP A 92 5.28 -0.70 13.54
N GLN A 93 5.07 0.54 13.09
CA GLN A 93 3.84 1.29 13.36
C GLN A 93 2.59 0.54 12.88
N THR A 94 2.62 0.02 11.67
CA THR A 94 1.51 -0.76 11.10
C THR A 94 1.25 -2.03 11.92
N ARG A 95 2.30 -2.73 12.33
CA ARG A 95 2.17 -3.91 13.21
C ARG A 95 1.53 -3.56 14.55
N ARG A 96 1.94 -2.47 15.17
CA ARG A 96 1.36 -2.00 16.44
C ARG A 96 -0.12 -1.67 16.30
N TYR A 97 -0.54 -1.03 15.21
CA TYR A 97 -1.95 -0.76 14.95
C TYR A 97 -2.75 -2.05 14.75
N ALA A 98 -2.22 -3.02 14.00
CA ALA A 98 -2.86 -4.30 13.80
C ALA A 98 -3.03 -5.07 15.12
N GLN A 99 -2.02 -5.08 15.99
CA GLN A 99 -2.09 -5.70 17.31
C GLN A 99 -3.14 -5.03 18.20
N ARG A 100 -3.20 -3.70 18.22
CA ARG A 100 -4.23 -2.97 18.98
C ARG A 100 -5.64 -3.30 18.48
N ALA A 101 -5.83 -3.38 17.18
CA ALA A 101 -7.11 -3.74 16.57
C ALA A 101 -7.56 -5.16 16.95
N GLN A 102 -6.62 -6.10 17.10
CA GLN A 102 -6.92 -7.47 17.56
C GLN A 102 -7.31 -7.53 19.05
N HIS A 103 -6.76 -6.64 19.86
CA HIS A 103 -7.07 -6.57 21.31
C HIS A 103 -8.31 -5.73 21.62
N THR A 104 -8.76 -4.91 20.69
CA THR A 104 -10.05 -4.21 20.83
C THR A 104 -11.16 -5.20 20.52
N THR A 105 -11.60 -5.89 21.54
CA THR A 105 -12.73 -6.82 21.42
C THR A 105 -14.00 -6.03 21.08
N LEU A 106 -14.79 -6.58 20.18
CA LEU A 106 -16.09 -6.05 19.74
C LEU A 106 -17.10 -5.81 20.88
N SER A 107 -16.77 -6.22 22.11
CA SER A 107 -17.58 -6.08 23.31
C SER A 107 -17.58 -4.66 23.91
N GLU A 108 -16.65 -3.81 23.52
CA GLU A 108 -16.49 -2.47 24.09
C GLU A 108 -17.08 -1.34 23.24
N GLY A 109 -18.18 -1.59 22.57
CA GLY A 109 -18.97 -0.52 21.93
C GLY A 109 -18.38 0.07 20.65
N ALA A 110 -17.38 -0.56 20.07
CA ALA A 110 -16.93 -0.22 18.73
C ALA A 110 -18.02 -0.56 17.72
N THR A 111 -18.66 0.45 17.17
CA THR A 111 -19.66 0.29 16.12
C THR A 111 -18.94 -0.14 14.86
N MET A 112 -18.84 -1.44 14.65
CA MET A 112 -18.43 -1.96 13.35
C MET A 112 -19.55 -1.74 12.36
N TYR A 113 -19.30 -0.91 11.37
CA TYR A 113 -20.20 -0.77 10.25
C TYR A 113 -20.19 -2.08 9.45
N ARG A 114 -21.28 -2.85 9.55
CA ARG A 114 -21.44 -4.09 8.78
C ARG A 114 -22.32 -3.83 7.58
N PHE A 115 -21.74 -3.82 6.40
CA PHE A 115 -22.48 -3.79 5.16
C PHE A 115 -23.39 -5.03 5.05
N GLY A 116 -24.67 -4.83 4.77
CA GLY A 116 -25.60 -5.91 4.42
C GLY A 116 -26.32 -6.61 5.58
N GLN A 117 -26.17 -6.21 6.83
CA GLN A 117 -27.04 -6.71 7.89
C GLN A 117 -28.21 -5.75 8.11
N LYS A 118 -29.41 -6.21 7.75
CA LYS A 118 -30.63 -5.55 8.20
C LYS A 118 -30.66 -5.63 9.73
N LYS A 119 -30.87 -4.49 10.39
CA LYS A 119 -31.27 -4.47 11.80
C LYS A 119 -32.60 -5.20 11.91
N THR A 120 -32.60 -6.29 12.58
CA THR A 120 -33.81 -6.94 13.07
C THR A 120 -34.25 -6.24 14.34
#